data_e07517dfbc5f07fe840b24c8ff16a9f0
#
_entry.id   e07517dfbc5f07fe840b24c8ff16a9f0
#
_cell.length_a   1.000
_cell.length_b   1.000
_cell.length_c   1.000
_cell.angle_alpha   90.00
_cell.angle_beta   90.00
_cell.angle_gamma   90.00
#
_symmetry.space_group_name_H-M   'P 1'
#
loop_
_entity.id
_entity.type
_entity.pdbx_description
1 polymer ?
#
loop_
_entity_poly.entity_id
_entity_poly.type
_entity_poly.pdbx_seq_one_letter_code
_entity_poly.pdbx_strand_id
1 'polypeptide(L)'
;PNGMQKVSTTVAKRVEDEISVRPNAFVLKLLQIAQTAGVTITKKALGYYVLNSLDVLQGHANPYEVLEAIVKDQKDGIEHDISVPGKASSYTHQHINEQINYLELANLIRVTEDKRVILNPNESEAISLFTSVYKDKPEFDVYEYDLGNAEIRKEFQFKWDAYYARLSQYAQNFKTSSVALLFEEKKSIEETKKSRVNLTEFGDEGETLVYNYEKSRVAAYNTRLANKVLSLGKTRGIGYDIQSVIAEPGDEAEFVKYIEVKS
;
A
#
# COMPACT_ATOMS: atom_id res chain seq x y z
N PRO A 1 -1.27 8.32 25.98
CA PRO A 1 -0.80 7.39 26.98
C PRO A 1 0.68 7.20 26.78
N ASN A 2 1.45 7.44 27.82
CA ASN A 2 2.89 7.24 27.79
C ASN A 2 3.18 5.76 27.69
N GLY A 3 3.76 5.37 26.60
CA GLY A 3 3.82 4.02 26.18
C GLY A 3 2.48 3.62 25.57
N MET A 4 2.53 2.95 24.43
CA MET A 4 1.39 2.16 24.01
C MET A 4 1.03 1.29 25.22
N GLN A 5 -0.09 1.56 25.87
CA GLN A 5 -0.72 0.53 26.65
C GLN A 5 -0.84 -0.63 25.67
N LYS A 6 -0.12 -1.70 25.96
CA LYS A 6 -0.33 -2.94 25.21
C LYS A 6 -1.80 -3.25 25.42
N VAL A 7 -2.60 -3.03 24.40
CA VAL A 7 -3.98 -3.47 24.36
C VAL A 7 -3.91 -4.97 24.64
N SER A 8 -4.62 -5.44 25.66
CA SER A 8 -4.58 -6.86 25.99
C SER A 8 -5.04 -7.63 24.76
N THR A 9 -4.50 -8.81 24.52
CA THR A 9 -4.87 -9.67 23.38
C THR A 9 -6.40 -9.88 23.31
N THR A 10 -7.06 -9.93 24.47
CA THR A 10 -8.52 -10.02 24.58
C THR A 10 -9.25 -8.79 24.05
N VAL A 11 -8.75 -7.59 24.32
CA VAL A 11 -9.36 -6.34 23.82
C VAL A 11 -9.10 -6.18 22.33
N ALA A 12 -7.89 -6.49 21.86
CA ALA A 12 -7.57 -6.48 20.44
C ALA A 12 -8.48 -7.44 19.66
N LYS A 13 -8.61 -8.68 20.13
CA LYS A 13 -9.49 -9.67 19.51
C LYS A 13 -10.96 -9.20 19.49
N ARG A 14 -11.43 -8.62 20.57
CA ARG A 14 -12.81 -8.10 20.64
C ARG A 14 -13.04 -6.97 19.64
N VAL A 15 -12.07 -6.07 19.43
CA VAL A 15 -12.17 -5.01 18.41
C VAL A 15 -12.19 -5.61 17.01
N GLU A 16 -11.36 -6.61 16.73
CA GLU A 16 -11.32 -7.32 15.45
C GLU A 16 -12.66 -8.05 15.17
N ASP A 17 -13.21 -8.74 16.15
CA ASP A 17 -14.49 -9.44 16.04
C ASP A 17 -15.69 -8.49 15.77
N GLU A 18 -15.56 -7.21 16.09
CA GLU A 18 -16.59 -6.18 15.90
C GLU A 18 -16.50 -5.46 14.54
N ILE A 19 -15.45 -5.69 13.73
CA ILE A 19 -15.34 -5.09 12.40
C ILE A 19 -16.35 -5.75 11.46
N SER A 20 -17.32 -4.96 10.96
CA SER A 20 -18.46 -5.45 10.19
C SER A 20 -18.52 -4.89 8.76
N VAL A 21 -17.57 -4.06 8.36
CA VAL A 21 -17.49 -3.51 7.00
C VAL A 21 -16.13 -3.78 6.39
N ARG A 22 -16.05 -3.83 5.06
CA ARG A 22 -14.79 -3.88 4.31
C ARG A 22 -14.29 -2.44 4.09
N PRO A 23 -13.22 -1.99 4.77
CA PRO A 23 -12.86 -0.57 4.79
C PRO A 23 -12.61 0.01 3.40
N ASN A 24 -11.88 -0.71 2.54
CA ASN A 24 -11.59 -0.25 1.18
C ASN A 24 -12.84 -0.17 0.30
N ALA A 25 -13.77 -1.11 0.45
CA ALA A 25 -15.05 -1.08 -0.26
C ALA A 25 -15.94 0.07 0.25
N PHE A 26 -15.90 0.36 1.55
CA PHE A 26 -16.58 1.51 2.13
C PHE A 26 -16.03 2.84 1.57
N VAL A 27 -14.70 2.97 1.49
CA VAL A 27 -14.04 4.14 0.87
C VAL A 27 -14.53 4.35 -0.56
N LEU A 28 -14.53 3.30 -1.38
CA LEU A 28 -15.02 3.39 -2.76
C LEU A 28 -16.50 3.77 -2.84
N LYS A 29 -17.34 3.22 -1.95
CA LYS A 29 -18.76 3.56 -1.86
C LYS A 29 -18.99 5.01 -1.47
N LEU A 30 -18.26 5.50 -0.48
CA LEU A 30 -18.30 6.90 -0.06
C LEU A 30 -17.90 7.85 -1.20
N LEU A 31 -16.80 7.53 -1.90
CA LEU A 31 -16.34 8.32 -3.05
C LEU A 31 -17.37 8.34 -4.19
N GLN A 32 -18.06 7.21 -4.45
CA GLN A 32 -19.11 7.12 -5.45
C GLN A 32 -20.28 8.05 -5.14
N ILE A 33 -20.72 8.04 -3.87
CA ILE A 33 -21.80 8.91 -3.40
C ILE A 33 -21.37 10.38 -3.43
N ALA A 34 -20.16 10.68 -2.96
CA ALA A 34 -19.59 12.02 -2.97
C ALA A 34 -19.49 12.60 -4.38
N GLN A 35 -19.03 11.79 -5.34
CA GLN A 35 -18.96 12.20 -6.75
C GLN A 35 -20.35 12.54 -7.32
N THR A 36 -21.36 11.72 -7.00
CA THR A 36 -22.75 11.99 -7.42
C THR A 36 -23.30 13.28 -6.78
N ALA A 37 -22.90 13.56 -5.54
CA ALA A 37 -23.30 14.77 -4.81
C ALA A 37 -22.45 16.01 -5.16
N GLY A 38 -21.43 15.89 -6.01
CA GLY A 38 -20.49 16.98 -6.35
C GLY A 38 -19.59 17.39 -5.17
N VAL A 39 -19.39 16.48 -4.20
CA VAL A 39 -18.56 16.72 -3.01
C VAL A 39 -17.16 16.19 -3.23
N THR A 40 -16.18 17.00 -2.90
CA THR A 40 -14.76 16.62 -2.97
C THR A 40 -14.29 16.05 -1.64
N ILE A 41 -13.64 14.88 -1.68
CA ILE A 41 -13.07 14.23 -0.50
C ILE A 41 -11.55 14.20 -0.62
N THR A 42 -10.86 14.59 0.44
CA THR A 42 -9.41 14.55 0.52
C THR A 42 -8.91 13.23 1.13
N LYS A 43 -7.65 12.89 0.86
CA LYS A 43 -6.97 11.76 1.49
C LYS A 43 -7.03 11.84 3.02
N LYS A 44 -6.88 13.04 3.57
CA LYS A 44 -6.95 13.31 5.02
C LYS A 44 -8.36 13.02 5.57
N ALA A 45 -9.40 13.45 4.86
CA ALA A 45 -10.78 13.17 5.25
C ALA A 45 -11.09 11.66 5.24
N LEU A 46 -10.65 10.92 4.22
CA LEU A 46 -10.81 9.45 4.21
C LEU A 46 -10.13 8.79 5.42
N GLY A 47 -8.95 9.28 5.77
CA GLY A 47 -8.25 8.78 6.95
C GLY A 47 -9.04 9.00 8.23
N TYR A 48 -9.53 10.20 8.45
CA TYR A 48 -10.23 10.58 9.67
C TYR A 48 -11.64 9.95 9.77
N TYR A 49 -12.47 10.19 8.76
CA TYR A 49 -13.88 9.79 8.82
C TYR A 49 -14.15 8.32 8.53
N VAL A 50 -13.21 7.60 7.91
CA VAL A 50 -13.41 6.21 7.51
C VAL A 50 -12.39 5.28 8.15
N LEU A 51 -11.11 5.38 7.74
CA LEU A 51 -10.11 4.37 8.06
C LEU A 51 -9.64 4.38 9.52
N ASN A 52 -9.90 5.48 10.25
CA ASN A 52 -9.63 5.61 11.68
C ASN A 52 -10.91 5.76 12.53
N SER A 53 -12.08 5.50 11.95
CA SER A 53 -13.37 5.62 12.62
C SER A 53 -13.89 4.24 13.05
N LEU A 54 -13.98 3.99 14.35
CA LEU A 54 -14.57 2.76 14.88
C LEU A 54 -16.06 2.64 14.52
N ASP A 55 -16.82 3.74 14.54
CA ASP A 55 -18.25 3.73 14.17
C ASP A 55 -18.45 3.23 12.74
N VAL A 56 -17.55 3.62 11.81
CA VAL A 56 -17.58 3.11 10.44
C VAL A 56 -17.17 1.65 10.39
N LEU A 57 -16.04 1.29 11.02
CA LEU A 57 -15.51 -0.08 10.97
C LEU A 57 -16.46 -1.10 11.62
N GLN A 58 -17.16 -0.70 12.66
CA GLN A 58 -18.18 -1.51 13.33
C GLN A 58 -19.56 -1.49 12.61
N GLY A 59 -19.68 -0.71 11.53
CA GLY A 59 -20.89 -0.64 10.73
C GLY A 59 -22.02 0.20 11.34
N HIS A 60 -21.72 1.00 12.37
CA HIS A 60 -22.68 1.88 13.01
C HIS A 60 -22.97 3.13 12.16
N ALA A 61 -22.02 3.58 11.37
CA ALA A 61 -22.18 4.68 10.43
C ALA A 61 -22.19 4.17 8.98
N ASN A 62 -23.12 4.66 8.18
CA ASN A 62 -23.19 4.35 6.76
C ASN A 62 -22.51 5.43 5.90
N PRO A 63 -22.23 5.17 4.60
CA PRO A 63 -21.53 6.12 3.74
C PRO A 63 -22.23 7.47 3.55
N TYR A 64 -23.55 7.53 3.66
CA TYR A 64 -24.31 8.79 3.53
C TYR A 64 -24.14 9.67 4.77
N GLU A 65 -24.22 9.08 5.97
CA GLU A 65 -23.99 9.77 7.25
C GLU A 65 -22.58 10.32 7.33
N VAL A 66 -21.60 9.54 6.87
CA VAL A 66 -20.20 9.98 6.80
C VAL A 66 -20.05 11.15 5.82
N LEU A 67 -20.70 11.10 4.66
CA LEU A 67 -20.67 12.21 3.72
C LEU A 67 -21.32 13.48 4.29
N GLU A 68 -22.44 13.36 4.99
CA GLU A 68 -23.11 14.49 5.65
C GLU A 68 -22.18 15.13 6.69
N ALA A 69 -21.48 14.34 7.51
CA ALA A 69 -20.49 14.84 8.47
C ALA A 69 -19.36 15.60 7.77
N ILE A 70 -18.79 15.03 6.69
CA ILE A 70 -17.74 15.69 5.90
C ILE A 70 -18.25 17.02 5.34
N VAL A 71 -19.43 17.05 4.74
CA VAL A 71 -20.02 18.26 4.14
C VAL A 71 -20.28 19.34 5.20
N LYS A 72 -20.77 18.94 6.37
CA LYS A 72 -21.00 19.84 7.48
C LYS A 72 -19.69 20.50 7.92
N ASP A 73 -18.67 19.72 8.18
CA ASP A 73 -17.39 20.23 8.66
C ASP A 73 -16.68 21.08 7.58
N GLN A 74 -16.81 20.72 6.30
CA GLN A 74 -16.33 21.56 5.20
C GLN A 74 -17.03 22.93 5.14
N LYS A 75 -18.35 22.98 5.40
CA LYS A 75 -19.10 24.25 5.46
C LYS A 75 -18.70 25.09 6.66
N ASP A 76 -18.42 24.46 7.77
CA ASP A 76 -18.01 25.09 9.02
C ASP A 76 -16.51 25.45 9.04
N GLY A 77 -15.76 25.12 7.98
CA GLY A 77 -14.32 25.34 7.86
C GLY A 77 -13.49 24.51 8.84
N ILE A 78 -14.05 23.39 9.32
CA ILE A 78 -13.39 22.49 10.27
C ILE A 78 -12.57 21.46 9.51
N GLU A 79 -11.27 21.41 9.78
CA GLU A 79 -10.37 20.35 9.36
C GLU A 79 -9.98 19.46 10.53
N HIS A 80 -10.23 18.18 10.39
CA HIS A 80 -9.77 17.19 11.35
C HIS A 80 -8.42 16.60 10.96
N ASP A 81 -7.59 16.32 11.95
CA ASP A 81 -6.35 15.60 11.77
C ASP A 81 -6.39 14.27 12.54
N ILE A 82 -5.72 13.27 11.99
CA ILE A 82 -5.58 11.94 12.60
C ILE A 82 -4.51 11.99 13.71
N SER A 83 -3.72 13.06 13.80
CA SER A 83 -2.64 13.19 14.76
C SER A 83 -3.17 13.24 16.19
N VAL A 84 -2.69 12.30 17.00
CA VAL A 84 -2.88 12.35 18.45
C VAL A 84 -2.00 13.48 19.01
N PRO A 85 -2.56 14.46 19.74
CA PRO A 85 -1.77 15.53 20.31
C PRO A 85 -0.59 14.98 21.13
N GLY A 86 0.63 15.44 20.82
CA GLY A 86 1.86 15.10 21.56
C GLY A 86 2.64 13.88 21.04
N LYS A 87 2.18 13.17 20.02
CA LYS A 87 2.99 12.16 19.30
C LYS A 87 2.66 12.16 17.82
N ALA A 88 3.68 12.34 17.00
CA ALA A 88 3.59 11.95 15.60
C ALA A 88 3.30 10.44 15.57
N SER A 89 2.06 10.05 15.36
CA SER A 89 1.71 8.65 15.15
C SER A 89 2.04 8.29 13.69
N SER A 90 3.34 8.21 13.42
CA SER A 90 3.84 7.85 12.09
C SER A 90 3.22 6.55 11.58
N TYR A 91 3.00 5.59 12.47
CA TYR A 91 2.38 4.31 12.12
C TYR A 91 0.93 4.43 11.67
N THR A 92 0.07 5.18 12.38
CA THR A 92 -1.33 5.35 11.97
C THR A 92 -1.43 6.03 10.62
N HIS A 93 -0.66 7.09 10.40
CA HIS A 93 -0.58 7.77 9.10
C HIS A 93 -0.04 6.85 8.00
N GLN A 94 0.97 6.05 8.31
CA GLN A 94 1.54 5.08 7.37
C GLN A 94 0.49 4.06 6.94
N HIS A 95 -0.18 3.39 7.88
CA HIS A 95 -1.18 2.37 7.56
C HIS A 95 -2.37 2.93 6.78
N ILE A 96 -2.86 4.13 7.14
CA ILE A 96 -3.92 4.80 6.39
C ILE A 96 -3.45 5.13 4.97
N ASN A 97 -2.23 5.63 4.82
CA ASN A 97 -1.65 5.90 3.52
C ASN A 97 -1.50 4.64 2.68
N GLU A 98 -1.07 3.54 3.28
CA GLU A 98 -0.96 2.24 2.61
C GLU A 98 -2.30 1.74 2.09
N GLN A 99 -3.38 1.83 2.87
CA GLN A 99 -4.71 1.45 2.41
C GLN A 99 -5.16 2.25 1.19
N ILE A 100 -4.94 3.56 1.18
CA ILE A 100 -5.28 4.42 0.04
C ILE A 100 -4.36 4.12 -1.16
N ASN A 101 -3.08 3.89 -0.91
CA ASN A 101 -2.12 3.54 -1.96
C ASN A 101 -2.44 2.19 -2.61
N TYR A 102 -2.99 1.20 -1.88
CA TYR A 102 -3.48 -0.05 -2.47
C TYR A 102 -4.62 0.18 -3.46
N LEU A 103 -5.55 1.07 -3.14
CA LEU A 103 -6.63 1.43 -4.07
C LEU A 103 -6.11 2.17 -5.31
N GLU A 104 -5.07 2.99 -5.15
CA GLU A 104 -4.42 3.69 -6.25
C GLU A 104 -3.59 2.72 -7.10
N LEU A 105 -2.84 1.80 -6.48
CA LEU A 105 -2.10 0.73 -7.15
C LEU A 105 -3.04 -0.20 -7.95
N ALA A 106 -4.22 -0.48 -7.40
CA ALA A 106 -5.27 -1.23 -8.10
C ALA A 106 -5.97 -0.40 -9.18
N ASN A 107 -5.53 0.84 -9.44
CA ASN A 107 -6.08 1.76 -10.42
C ASN A 107 -7.56 2.13 -10.20
N LEU A 108 -8.11 1.87 -9.00
CA LEU A 108 -9.51 2.16 -8.67
C LEU A 108 -9.74 3.64 -8.34
N ILE A 109 -8.71 4.30 -7.83
CA ILE A 109 -8.72 5.71 -7.50
C ILE A 109 -7.48 6.42 -8.05
N ARG A 110 -7.53 7.75 -8.06
CA ARG A 110 -6.38 8.63 -8.29
C ARG A 110 -6.34 9.69 -7.20
N VAL A 111 -5.16 9.95 -6.68
CA VAL A 111 -4.91 11.08 -5.77
C VAL A 111 -4.34 12.24 -6.58
N THR A 112 -5.01 13.38 -6.54
CA THR A 112 -4.57 14.59 -7.24
C THR A 112 -3.48 15.34 -6.45
N GLU A 113 -2.81 16.32 -7.07
CA GLU A 113 -1.75 17.11 -6.42
C GLU A 113 -2.25 17.84 -5.16
N ASP A 114 -3.49 18.33 -5.18
CA ASP A 114 -4.16 18.95 -4.04
C ASP A 114 -4.78 17.93 -3.05
N LYS A 115 -4.32 16.67 -3.11
CA LYS A 115 -4.70 15.59 -2.21
C LYS A 115 -6.17 15.17 -2.25
N ARG A 116 -6.92 15.57 -3.28
CA ARG A 116 -8.27 15.05 -3.53
C ARG A 116 -8.21 13.63 -4.04
N VAL A 117 -9.17 12.82 -3.65
CA VAL A 117 -9.30 11.43 -4.08
C VAL A 117 -10.49 11.31 -5.02
N ILE A 118 -10.25 10.80 -6.21
CA ILE A 118 -11.27 10.63 -7.25
C ILE A 118 -11.30 9.19 -7.72
N LEU A 119 -12.49 8.68 -8.06
CA LEU A 119 -12.64 7.36 -8.66
C LEU A 119 -12.12 7.38 -10.09
N ASN A 120 -11.54 6.25 -10.52
CA ASN A 120 -11.18 6.05 -11.91
C ASN A 120 -12.42 5.62 -12.72
N PRO A 121 -12.92 6.43 -13.66
CA PRO A 121 -14.12 6.09 -14.41
C PRO A 121 -13.95 4.85 -15.30
N ASN A 122 -12.72 4.54 -15.69
CA ASN A 122 -12.43 3.36 -16.52
C ASN A 122 -12.61 2.05 -15.75
N GLU A 123 -12.60 2.08 -14.42
CA GLU A 123 -12.74 0.94 -13.53
C GLU A 123 -14.13 0.87 -12.87
N SER A 124 -15.12 1.51 -13.46
CA SER A 124 -16.49 1.61 -12.91
C SER A 124 -17.13 0.26 -12.60
N GLU A 125 -16.85 -0.77 -13.39
CA GLU A 125 -17.34 -2.13 -13.19
C GLU A 125 -16.71 -2.77 -11.95
N ALA A 126 -15.39 -2.72 -11.83
CA ALA A 126 -14.67 -3.22 -10.66
C ALA A 126 -15.09 -2.45 -9.39
N ILE A 127 -15.20 -1.12 -9.46
CA ILE A 127 -15.67 -0.29 -8.35
C ILE A 127 -17.08 -0.70 -7.93
N SER A 128 -17.98 -0.94 -8.87
CA SER A 128 -19.35 -1.37 -8.59
C SER A 128 -19.38 -2.72 -7.86
N LEU A 129 -18.53 -3.65 -8.26
CA LEU A 129 -18.39 -4.94 -7.59
C LEU A 129 -17.94 -4.76 -6.13
N PHE A 130 -16.88 -3.98 -5.89
CA PHE A 130 -16.41 -3.70 -4.52
C PHE A 130 -17.47 -3.02 -3.68
N THR A 131 -18.17 -2.01 -4.23
CA THR A 131 -19.16 -1.25 -3.48
C THR A 131 -20.43 -2.04 -3.19
N SER A 132 -20.75 -3.09 -3.94
CA SER A 132 -21.89 -3.97 -3.68
C SER A 132 -21.70 -4.83 -2.43
N VAL A 133 -20.47 -5.13 -2.07
CA VAL A 133 -20.13 -6.07 -0.99
C VAL A 133 -19.52 -5.40 0.26
N TYR A 134 -19.66 -4.08 0.41
CA TYR A 134 -18.95 -3.35 1.48
C TYR A 134 -19.38 -3.76 2.91
N LYS A 135 -20.61 -4.32 3.05
CA LYS A 135 -21.15 -4.85 4.31
C LYS A 135 -21.01 -6.36 4.45
N ASP A 136 -20.56 -7.05 3.41
CA ASP A 136 -20.45 -8.49 3.45
C ASP A 136 -19.25 -8.92 4.29
N LYS A 137 -19.40 -9.99 5.04
CA LYS A 137 -18.28 -10.62 5.72
C LYS A 137 -17.26 -11.09 4.66
N PRO A 138 -15.96 -11.01 4.96
CA PRO A 138 -14.95 -11.60 4.07
C PRO A 138 -15.21 -13.11 3.95
N GLU A 139 -15.10 -13.66 2.74
CA GLU A 139 -15.21 -15.11 2.53
C GLU A 139 -14.09 -15.88 3.22
N PHE A 140 -12.98 -15.21 3.45
CA PHE A 140 -11.79 -15.77 4.08
C PHE A 140 -11.27 -14.78 5.11
N ASP A 141 -11.37 -15.15 6.39
CA ASP A 141 -10.85 -14.36 7.50
C ASP A 141 -9.54 -14.96 8.00
N VAL A 142 -8.45 -14.23 7.83
CA VAL A 142 -7.11 -14.64 8.27
C VAL A 142 -7.04 -14.77 9.79
N TYR A 143 -7.82 -13.98 10.53
CA TYR A 143 -7.78 -13.93 11.99
C TYR A 143 -8.47 -15.10 12.66
N GLU A 144 -9.27 -15.90 11.92
CA GLU A 144 -9.85 -17.16 12.43
C GLU A 144 -8.80 -18.27 12.63
N TYR A 145 -7.57 -18.08 12.13
CA TYR A 145 -6.53 -19.11 12.11
C TYR A 145 -5.39 -18.79 13.08
N ASP A 146 -5.10 -19.71 14.00
CA ASP A 146 -3.87 -19.67 14.79
C ASP A 146 -2.67 -20.14 13.95
N LEU A 147 -2.04 -19.20 13.26
CA LEU A 147 -0.87 -19.48 12.41
C LEU A 147 0.40 -19.92 13.20
N GLY A 148 0.36 -19.85 14.54
CA GLY A 148 1.40 -20.46 15.39
C GLY A 148 1.39 -21.97 15.35
N ASN A 149 0.20 -22.57 15.15
CA ASN A 149 0.03 -24.02 15.05
C ASN A 149 0.35 -24.54 13.63
N ALA A 150 1.23 -25.55 13.52
CA ALA A 150 1.68 -26.09 12.25
C ALA A 150 0.57 -26.76 11.42
N GLU A 151 -0.37 -27.44 12.07
CA GLU A 151 -1.51 -28.11 11.39
C GLU A 151 -2.50 -27.08 10.86
N ILE A 152 -2.84 -26.07 11.68
CA ILE A 152 -3.75 -24.97 11.29
C ILE A 152 -3.12 -24.17 10.15
N ARG A 153 -1.79 -23.98 10.13
CA ARG A 153 -1.08 -23.31 9.05
C ARG A 153 -1.20 -24.03 7.71
N LYS A 154 -1.17 -25.36 7.70
CA LYS A 154 -1.39 -26.16 6.48
C LYS A 154 -2.82 -26.04 5.98
N GLU A 155 -3.80 -26.09 6.89
CA GLU A 155 -5.20 -25.89 6.55
C GLU A 155 -5.43 -24.48 6.01
N PHE A 156 -4.87 -23.46 6.64
CA PHE A 156 -4.88 -22.08 6.17
C PHE A 156 -4.34 -21.96 4.75
N GLN A 157 -3.14 -22.54 4.49
CA GLN A 157 -2.52 -22.47 3.17
C GLN A 157 -3.43 -23.09 2.10
N PHE A 158 -4.01 -24.24 2.37
CA PHE A 158 -4.93 -24.90 1.43
C PHE A 158 -6.17 -24.05 1.13
N LYS A 159 -6.81 -23.47 2.15
CA LYS A 159 -7.97 -22.60 1.99
C LYS A 159 -7.61 -21.29 1.27
N TRP A 160 -6.44 -20.74 1.59
CA TRP A 160 -5.91 -19.54 0.94
C TRP A 160 -5.69 -19.76 -0.57
N ASP A 161 -5.08 -20.86 -0.94
CA ASP A 161 -4.83 -21.20 -2.35
C ASP A 161 -6.15 -21.40 -3.10
N ALA A 162 -7.13 -22.04 -2.49
CA ALA A 162 -8.47 -22.21 -3.06
C ALA A 162 -9.21 -20.86 -3.24
N TYR A 163 -9.10 -19.97 -2.27
CA TYR A 163 -9.65 -18.61 -2.34
C TYR A 163 -9.03 -17.82 -3.49
N TYR A 164 -7.70 -17.84 -3.62
CA TYR A 164 -6.98 -17.18 -4.71
C TYR A 164 -7.32 -17.76 -6.09
N ALA A 165 -7.48 -19.06 -6.19
CA ALA A 165 -7.88 -19.70 -7.46
C ALA A 165 -9.25 -19.21 -7.91
N ARG A 166 -10.22 -19.06 -7.00
CA ARG A 166 -11.54 -18.49 -7.30
C ARG A 166 -11.46 -17.03 -7.74
N LEU A 167 -10.69 -16.19 -7.02
CA LEU A 167 -10.49 -14.80 -7.41
C LEU A 167 -9.91 -14.67 -8.81
N SER A 168 -8.96 -15.53 -9.17
CA SER A 168 -8.38 -15.58 -10.51
C SER A 168 -9.40 -15.91 -11.58
N GLN A 169 -10.36 -16.81 -11.30
CA GLN A 169 -11.46 -17.11 -12.20
C GLN A 169 -12.41 -15.93 -12.40
N TYR A 170 -12.73 -15.20 -11.31
CA TYR A 170 -13.52 -13.97 -11.42
C TYR A 170 -12.82 -12.90 -12.28
N ALA A 171 -11.53 -12.70 -12.09
CA ALA A 171 -10.75 -11.74 -12.85
C ALA A 171 -10.68 -12.08 -14.36
N GLN A 172 -10.68 -13.36 -14.73
CA GLN A 172 -10.70 -13.79 -16.16
C GLN A 172 -11.99 -13.39 -16.87
N ASN A 173 -13.10 -13.21 -16.15
CA ASN A 173 -14.37 -12.77 -16.71
C ASN A 173 -14.41 -11.25 -17.00
N PHE A 174 -13.50 -10.48 -16.43
CA PHE A 174 -13.37 -9.03 -16.64
C PHE A 174 -12.28 -8.73 -17.68
N LYS A 175 -12.52 -9.06 -18.95
CA LYS A 175 -11.52 -8.96 -20.05
C LYS A 175 -10.96 -7.55 -20.31
N THR A 176 -11.54 -6.52 -19.75
CA THR A 176 -11.17 -5.11 -19.98
C THR A 176 -10.85 -4.32 -18.71
N SER A 177 -10.93 -4.92 -17.52
CA SER A 177 -10.64 -4.23 -16.28
C SER A 177 -9.16 -4.33 -15.90
N SER A 178 -8.62 -3.29 -15.27
CA SER A 178 -7.25 -3.30 -14.73
C SER A 178 -7.04 -4.43 -13.71
N VAL A 179 -8.11 -4.90 -13.07
CA VAL A 179 -8.07 -6.04 -12.14
C VAL A 179 -7.70 -7.32 -12.88
N ALA A 180 -8.31 -7.59 -14.06
CA ALA A 180 -7.95 -8.75 -14.88
C ALA A 180 -6.49 -8.68 -15.35
N LEU A 181 -6.04 -7.50 -15.80
CA LEU A 181 -4.65 -7.29 -16.22
C LEU A 181 -3.65 -7.53 -15.08
N LEU A 182 -3.96 -7.07 -13.87
CA LEU A 182 -3.12 -7.32 -12.68
C LEU A 182 -3.02 -8.81 -12.34
N PHE A 183 -4.12 -9.57 -12.47
CA PHE A 183 -4.09 -11.02 -12.26
C PHE A 183 -3.34 -11.76 -13.36
N GLU A 184 -3.46 -11.33 -14.62
CA GLU A 184 -2.69 -11.89 -15.74
C GLU A 184 -1.19 -11.60 -15.57
N GLU A 185 -0.84 -10.39 -15.20
CA GLU A 185 0.55 -10.01 -14.93
C GLU A 185 1.13 -10.82 -13.75
N LYS A 186 0.38 -10.98 -12.67
CA LYS A 186 0.78 -11.82 -11.54
C LYS A 186 0.98 -13.28 -11.95
N LYS A 187 0.07 -13.83 -12.76
CA LYS A 187 0.19 -15.20 -13.27
C LYS A 187 1.42 -15.35 -14.16
N SER A 188 1.67 -14.38 -15.04
CA SER A 188 2.88 -14.33 -15.86
C SER A 188 4.16 -14.27 -15.01
N ILE A 189 4.16 -13.48 -13.95
CA ILE A 189 5.27 -13.41 -12.98
C ILE A 189 5.45 -14.74 -12.25
N GLU A 190 4.37 -15.41 -11.85
CA GLU A 190 4.44 -16.72 -11.18
C GLU A 190 4.90 -17.85 -12.14
N GLU A 191 4.48 -17.82 -13.39
CA GLU A 191 4.95 -18.75 -14.42
C GLU A 191 6.42 -18.50 -14.75
N THR A 192 6.85 -17.25 -14.80
CA THR A 192 8.26 -16.86 -14.96
C THR A 192 9.10 -17.25 -13.73
N LYS A 193 8.55 -17.20 -12.53
CA LYS A 193 9.21 -17.70 -11.30
C LYS A 193 9.35 -19.20 -11.27
N LYS A 194 8.44 -19.95 -11.91
CA LYS A 194 8.56 -21.42 -12.07
C LYS A 194 9.63 -21.82 -13.09
N SER A 195 9.94 -20.98 -14.07
CA SER A 195 11.17 -21.13 -14.85
C SER A 195 12.27 -20.49 -13.99
N ARG A 196 13.00 -21.32 -13.25
CA ARG A 196 14.13 -21.03 -12.37
C ARG A 196 14.94 -19.80 -12.81
N VAL A 197 14.44 -18.61 -12.54
CA VAL A 197 15.24 -17.42 -12.55
C VAL A 197 15.87 -17.32 -11.17
N ASN A 198 17.17 -17.45 -11.15
CA ASN A 198 17.98 -17.40 -9.96
C ASN A 198 17.81 -15.99 -9.37
N LEU A 199 17.12 -15.84 -8.24
CA LEU A 199 16.91 -14.54 -7.58
C LEU A 199 18.26 -13.81 -7.33
N THR A 200 19.35 -14.55 -7.28
CA THR A 200 20.73 -14.05 -7.21
C THR A 200 21.15 -13.33 -8.50
N GLU A 201 20.70 -13.78 -9.68
CA GLU A 201 21.03 -13.13 -10.95
C GLU A 201 20.31 -11.76 -11.09
N PHE A 202 19.05 -11.65 -10.64
CA PHE A 202 18.36 -10.36 -10.64
C PHE A 202 18.96 -9.35 -9.65
N GLY A 203 19.40 -9.82 -8.48
CA GLY A 203 20.13 -8.98 -7.54
C GLY A 203 21.43 -8.45 -8.16
N ASP A 204 22.22 -9.35 -8.75
CA ASP A 204 23.49 -9.00 -9.42
C ASP A 204 23.29 -8.07 -10.62
N GLU A 205 22.22 -8.23 -11.40
CA GLU A 205 21.87 -7.33 -12.51
C GLU A 205 21.42 -5.95 -12.00
N GLY A 206 20.59 -5.89 -10.95
CA GLY A 206 20.18 -4.66 -10.31
C GLY A 206 21.35 -3.87 -9.74
N GLU A 207 22.26 -4.52 -9.02
CA GLU A 207 23.48 -3.93 -8.50
C GLU A 207 24.37 -3.40 -9.64
N THR A 208 24.52 -4.17 -10.72
CA THR A 208 25.32 -3.78 -11.90
C THR A 208 24.73 -2.54 -12.59
N LEU A 209 23.40 -2.47 -12.71
CA LEU A 209 22.72 -1.34 -13.32
C LEU A 209 22.94 -0.05 -12.49
N VAL A 210 22.75 -0.12 -11.19
CA VAL A 210 22.95 1.03 -10.28
C VAL A 210 24.42 1.44 -10.22
N TYR A 211 25.33 0.48 -10.20
CA TYR A 211 26.77 0.76 -10.26
C TYR A 211 27.16 1.53 -11.54
N ASN A 212 26.69 1.08 -12.70
CA ASN A 212 27.00 1.72 -13.98
C ASN A 212 26.37 3.13 -14.07
N TYR A 213 25.16 3.29 -13.54
CA TYR A 213 24.51 4.60 -13.47
C TYR A 213 25.30 5.57 -12.59
N GLU A 214 25.66 5.18 -11.36
CA GLU A 214 26.44 6.02 -10.44
C GLU A 214 27.81 6.35 -11.01
N LYS A 215 28.48 5.41 -11.64
CA LYS A 215 29.79 5.62 -12.28
C LYS A 215 29.69 6.63 -13.42
N SER A 216 28.66 6.53 -14.25
CA SER A 216 28.42 7.48 -15.35
C SER A 216 28.05 8.87 -14.83
N ARG A 217 27.22 8.95 -13.79
CA ARG A 217 26.83 10.18 -13.12
C ARG A 217 28.04 10.91 -12.55
N VAL A 218 28.87 10.20 -11.80
CA VAL A 218 30.09 10.79 -11.21
C VAL A 218 31.10 11.20 -12.28
N ALA A 219 31.28 10.38 -13.33
CA ALA A 219 32.17 10.67 -14.44
C ALA A 219 31.79 11.94 -15.22
N ALA A 220 30.49 12.24 -15.31
CA ALA A 220 30.00 13.45 -15.96
C ALA A 220 30.45 14.73 -15.26
N TYR A 221 30.69 14.69 -13.95
CA TYR A 221 31.22 15.83 -13.18
C TYR A 221 32.72 15.78 -13.01
N ASN A 222 33.29 14.61 -12.70
CA ASN A 222 34.71 14.43 -12.51
C ASN A 222 35.15 12.99 -12.80
N THR A 223 35.81 12.79 -13.93
CA THR A 223 36.25 11.47 -14.39
C THR A 223 37.21 10.78 -13.40
N ARG A 224 38.00 11.54 -12.62
CA ARG A 224 38.89 10.95 -11.61
C ARG A 224 38.13 10.37 -10.43
N LEU A 225 37.00 10.97 -10.06
CA LEU A 225 36.16 10.49 -8.97
C LEU A 225 35.38 9.24 -9.36
N ALA A 226 35.14 8.97 -10.63
CA ALA A 226 34.44 7.77 -11.09
C ALA A 226 35.12 6.46 -10.64
N ASN A 227 36.43 6.49 -10.39
CA ASN A 227 37.19 5.35 -9.87
C ASN A 227 36.93 5.08 -8.36
N LYS A 228 36.28 6.01 -7.67
CA LYS A 228 35.87 5.83 -6.26
C LYS A 228 34.50 5.21 -6.12
N VAL A 229 33.78 5.01 -7.23
CA VAL A 229 32.54 4.23 -7.25
C VAL A 229 32.91 2.75 -7.23
N LEU A 230 32.53 2.05 -6.18
CA LEU A 230 32.88 0.65 -5.92
C LEU A 230 31.63 -0.20 -5.78
N SER A 231 31.58 -1.36 -6.44
CA SER A 231 30.58 -2.39 -6.20
C SER A 231 31.08 -3.29 -5.07
N LEU A 232 30.30 -3.39 -3.99
CA LEU A 232 30.64 -4.07 -2.75
C LEU A 232 29.63 -5.14 -2.34
N GLY A 233 28.55 -5.34 -3.12
CA GLY A 233 27.46 -6.28 -2.81
C GLY A 233 27.92 -7.72 -2.58
N LYS A 234 29.07 -8.10 -3.12
CA LYS A 234 29.68 -9.44 -2.84
C LYS A 234 30.50 -9.51 -1.55
N THR A 235 30.65 -8.38 -0.84
CA THR A 235 31.45 -8.31 0.40
C THR A 235 30.53 -8.43 1.60
N ARG A 236 30.57 -9.58 2.28
CA ARG A 236 29.69 -9.84 3.45
C ARG A 236 29.98 -8.85 4.59
N GLY A 237 28.92 -8.33 5.20
CA GLY A 237 28.97 -7.59 6.47
C GLY A 237 29.15 -6.07 6.34
N ILE A 238 29.15 -5.52 5.13
CA ILE A 238 29.31 -4.07 4.92
C ILE A 238 27.97 -3.32 5.05
N GLY A 239 26.83 -4.00 4.77
CA GLY A 239 25.50 -3.42 4.96
C GLY A 239 25.03 -2.48 3.82
N TYR A 240 25.75 -2.42 2.71
CA TYR A 240 25.38 -1.71 1.48
C TYR A 240 26.09 -2.33 0.27
N ASP A 241 25.54 -2.13 -0.93
CA ASP A 241 25.98 -2.81 -2.15
C ASP A 241 26.93 -1.97 -2.99
N ILE A 242 26.78 -0.65 -2.95
CA ILE A 242 27.59 0.27 -3.75
C ILE A 242 28.07 1.43 -2.88
N GLN A 243 29.36 1.71 -2.94
CA GLN A 243 29.93 2.95 -2.45
C GLN A 243 30.09 3.91 -3.63
N SER A 244 29.59 5.12 -3.51
CA SER A 244 29.71 6.18 -4.51
C SER A 244 30.17 7.48 -3.85
N VAL A 245 30.25 8.55 -4.61
CA VAL A 245 30.54 9.89 -4.13
C VAL A 245 29.45 10.86 -4.55
N ILE A 246 29.18 11.84 -3.69
CA ILE A 246 28.35 12.98 -4.05
C ILE A 246 29.24 13.91 -4.86
N ALA A 247 28.97 14.01 -6.18
CA ALA A 247 29.63 14.93 -7.07
C ALA A 247 28.56 15.84 -7.66
N GLU A 248 28.65 17.13 -7.37
CA GLU A 248 27.80 18.19 -7.92
C GLU A 248 28.66 19.29 -8.56
N PRO A 249 28.12 20.06 -9.52
CA PRO A 249 28.85 21.14 -10.14
C PRO A 249 29.23 22.19 -9.09
N GLY A 250 30.55 22.45 -8.97
CA GLY A 250 31.07 23.47 -8.07
C GLY A 250 31.42 23.00 -6.65
N ASP A 251 31.26 21.72 -6.35
CA ASP A 251 31.62 21.15 -5.06
C ASP A 251 33.06 20.65 -5.06
N GLU A 252 33.93 21.19 -4.18
CA GLU A 252 35.30 20.72 -3.97
C GLU A 252 35.40 19.57 -2.96
N ALA A 253 34.28 19.29 -2.21
CA ALA A 253 34.26 18.32 -1.15
C ALA A 253 33.78 16.95 -1.65
N GLU A 254 34.59 15.90 -1.38
CA GLU A 254 34.19 14.51 -1.62
C GLU A 254 33.37 13.97 -0.45
N PHE A 255 32.06 13.82 -0.64
CA PHE A 255 31.21 13.11 0.31
C PHE A 255 30.97 11.68 -0.18
N VAL A 256 31.18 10.70 0.70
CA VAL A 256 30.90 9.29 0.40
C VAL A 256 29.40 9.04 0.50
N LYS A 257 28.84 8.36 -0.50
CA LYS A 257 27.45 7.95 -0.59
C LYS A 257 27.38 6.43 -0.57
N TYR A 258 26.56 5.86 0.30
CA TYR A 258 26.31 4.43 0.40
C TYR A 258 24.94 4.09 -0.17
N ILE A 259 24.84 3.07 -1.00
CA ILE A 259 23.60 2.67 -1.68
C ILE A 259 23.37 1.19 -1.42
N GLU A 260 22.17 0.87 -0.93
CA GLU A 260 21.64 -0.49 -0.83
C GLU A 260 20.67 -0.69 -1.98
N VAL A 261 20.84 -1.75 -2.76
CA VAL A 261 19.97 -2.12 -3.88
C VAL A 261 19.02 -3.22 -3.40
N LYS A 262 17.73 -2.97 -3.49
CA LYS A 262 16.69 -3.95 -3.11
C LYS A 262 16.01 -4.46 -4.37
N SER A 263 16.03 -5.78 -4.54
CA SER A 263 15.34 -6.52 -5.60
C SER A 263 13.93 -6.94 -5.16
#